data_0d4c8c2cfa00bd79c642b041d463e36d
#
_entry.id   0d4c8c2cfa00bd79c642b041d463e36d
#
_cell.length_a   1.000
_cell.length_b   1.000
_cell.length_c   1.000
_cell.angle_alpha   90.00
_cell.angle_beta   90.00
_cell.angle_gamma   90.00
#
_symmetry.space_group_name_H-M   'P 1'
#
loop_
_entity.id
_entity.type
_entity.pdbx_description
1 polymer ?
#
loop_
_entity_poly.entity_id
_entity_poly.type
_entity_poly.pdbx_seq_one_letter_code
_entity_poly.pdbx_strand_id
1 'polypeptide(L)'
;MAFTKFNRRSPSNEKGAAAVEFAIILPLLLLLILLMIDFGRLLFVEISLNSASREAARGSSLTMSDSQVTNLVLDSAPGVAALAALGSSPLVVNIQSCSPSVSNETTTVSVHANFQWITPIELVQIFDPNSTLIDGSGLGMDVYGRGQMLCSES
;
A
#
# COMPACT_ATOMS: atom_id res chain seq x y z
N MET A 1 -58.14 -17.69 47.12
CA MET A 1 -57.74 -17.66 45.70
C MET A 1 -56.69 -16.58 45.56
N ALA A 2 -55.43 -16.96 45.48
CA ALA A 2 -54.31 -16.02 45.33
C ALA A 2 -53.96 -15.88 43.84
N PHE A 3 -54.17 -14.70 43.26
CA PHE A 3 -53.80 -14.38 41.91
C PHE A 3 -52.26 -14.07 41.90
N THR A 4 -51.46 -14.94 41.35
CA THR A 4 -50.06 -14.68 41.06
C THR A 4 -49.97 -13.68 39.92
N LYS A 5 -49.51 -12.48 40.24
CA LYS A 5 -49.26 -11.40 39.29
C LYS A 5 -48.04 -11.78 38.43
N PHE A 6 -48.29 -12.22 37.20
CA PHE A 6 -47.25 -12.52 36.22
C PHE A 6 -46.59 -11.20 35.82
N ASN A 7 -45.40 -10.97 36.34
CA ASN A 7 -44.62 -9.79 36.02
C ASN A 7 -44.06 -9.94 34.59
N ARG A 8 -44.74 -9.39 33.59
CA ARG A 8 -44.25 -9.29 32.22
C ARG A 8 -43.00 -8.41 32.22
N ARG A 9 -41.83 -8.99 32.14
CA ARG A 9 -40.60 -8.27 31.85
C ARG A 9 -40.79 -7.51 30.55
N SER A 10 -40.63 -6.21 30.58
CA SER A 10 -40.77 -5.31 29.43
C SER A 10 -39.69 -5.64 28.41
N PRO A 11 -40.00 -5.90 27.12
CA PRO A 11 -39.00 -6.26 26.06
C PRO A 11 -38.11 -5.10 25.65
N SER A 12 -38.27 -3.93 26.27
CA SER A 12 -37.46 -2.74 25.95
C SER A 12 -36.02 -2.78 26.46
N ASN A 13 -35.73 -3.59 27.50
CA ASN A 13 -34.39 -3.67 28.09
C ASN A 13 -33.42 -4.56 27.29
N GLU A 14 -33.91 -5.53 26.54
CA GLU A 14 -33.09 -6.43 25.73
C GLU A 14 -32.53 -5.75 24.48
N LYS A 15 -33.28 -4.82 23.89
CA LYS A 15 -32.84 -4.03 22.73
C LYS A 15 -31.68 -3.07 23.08
N GLY A 16 -31.65 -2.55 24.29
CA GLY A 16 -30.59 -1.69 24.79
C GLY A 16 -29.30 -2.45 25.06
N ALA A 17 -29.39 -3.67 25.61
CA ALA A 17 -28.22 -4.52 25.85
C ALA A 17 -27.53 -4.91 24.54
N ALA A 18 -28.27 -5.37 23.54
CA ALA A 18 -27.72 -5.70 22.22
C ALA A 18 -27.06 -4.48 21.51
N ALA A 19 -27.63 -3.29 21.69
CA ALA A 19 -27.03 -2.07 21.13
C ALA A 19 -25.69 -1.73 21.78
N VAL A 20 -25.53 -1.94 23.08
CA VAL A 20 -24.26 -1.73 23.78
C VAL A 20 -23.21 -2.77 23.37
N GLU A 21 -23.58 -4.04 23.25
CA GLU A 21 -22.68 -5.09 22.74
C GLU A 21 -22.19 -4.77 21.33
N PHE A 22 -23.09 -4.38 20.44
CA PHE A 22 -22.74 -3.99 19.09
C PHE A 22 -21.82 -2.76 19.06
N ALA A 23 -22.07 -1.76 19.90
CA ALA A 23 -21.26 -0.54 19.99
C ALA A 23 -19.79 -0.82 20.41
N ILE A 24 -19.56 -1.87 21.21
CA ILE A 24 -18.22 -2.28 21.63
C ILE A 24 -17.51 -3.06 20.50
N ILE A 25 -18.22 -3.90 19.74
CA ILE A 25 -17.65 -4.72 18.68
C ILE A 25 -17.42 -3.90 17.41
N LEU A 26 -18.26 -2.90 17.13
CA LEU A 26 -18.24 -2.12 15.91
C LEU A 26 -16.87 -1.45 15.61
N PRO A 27 -16.19 -0.79 16.57
CA PRO A 27 -14.87 -0.20 16.32
C PRO A 27 -13.83 -1.24 15.90
N LEU A 28 -13.84 -2.43 16.52
CA LEU A 28 -12.93 -3.52 16.18
C LEU A 28 -13.22 -4.06 14.77
N LEU A 29 -14.50 -4.20 14.42
CA LEU A 29 -14.92 -4.64 13.09
C LEU A 29 -14.50 -3.64 12.00
N LEU A 30 -14.71 -2.34 12.25
CA LEU A 30 -14.28 -1.28 11.31
C LEU A 30 -12.78 -1.26 11.12
N LEU A 31 -12.00 -1.39 12.19
CA LEU A 31 -10.55 -1.45 12.13
C LEU A 31 -10.08 -2.63 11.26
N LEU A 32 -10.70 -3.81 11.43
CA LEU A 32 -10.38 -4.99 10.65
C LEU A 32 -10.68 -4.78 9.15
N ILE A 33 -11.82 -4.16 8.82
CA ILE A 33 -12.19 -3.85 7.44
C ILE A 33 -11.20 -2.86 6.83
N LEU A 34 -10.81 -1.80 7.54
CA LEU A 34 -9.84 -0.82 7.08
C LEU A 34 -8.48 -1.46 6.82
N LEU A 35 -8.01 -2.35 7.72
CA LEU A 35 -6.77 -3.10 7.53
C LEU A 35 -6.80 -3.97 6.27
N MET A 36 -7.93 -4.65 5.98
CA MET A 36 -8.09 -5.43 4.76
C MET A 36 -7.99 -4.57 3.50
N ILE A 37 -8.59 -3.38 3.51
CA ILE A 37 -8.54 -2.43 2.40
C ILE A 37 -7.10 -1.95 2.19
N ASP A 38 -6.41 -1.55 3.25
CA ASP A 38 -5.03 -1.06 3.17
C ASP A 38 -4.08 -2.15 2.67
N PHE A 39 -4.23 -3.38 3.16
CA PHE A 39 -3.42 -4.50 2.70
C PHE A 39 -3.64 -4.80 1.21
N GLY A 40 -4.90 -4.75 0.75
CA GLY A 40 -5.23 -4.90 -0.67
C GLY A 40 -4.59 -3.82 -1.54
N ARG A 41 -4.62 -2.57 -1.07
CA ARG A 41 -3.96 -1.44 -1.76
C ARG A 41 -2.44 -1.59 -1.78
N LEU A 42 -1.82 -2.00 -0.67
CA LEU A 42 -0.39 -2.23 -0.57
C LEU A 42 0.08 -3.29 -1.57
N LEU A 43 -0.59 -4.45 -1.63
CA LEU A 43 -0.28 -5.51 -2.58
C LEU A 43 -0.45 -5.04 -4.04
N PHE A 44 -1.49 -4.26 -4.31
CA PHE A 44 -1.70 -3.69 -5.65
C PHE A 44 -0.55 -2.76 -6.06
N VAL A 45 -0.09 -1.90 -5.16
CA VAL A 45 1.05 -1.00 -5.38
C VAL A 45 2.32 -1.82 -5.65
N GLU A 46 2.61 -2.81 -4.82
CA GLU A 46 3.80 -3.66 -4.96
C GLU A 46 3.82 -4.40 -6.31
N ILE A 47 2.71 -5.03 -6.70
CA ILE A 47 2.59 -5.73 -7.99
C ILE A 47 2.77 -4.74 -9.15
N SER A 48 2.17 -3.55 -9.07
CA SER A 48 2.26 -2.51 -10.09
C SER A 48 3.69 -1.99 -10.25
N LEU A 49 4.41 -1.72 -9.14
CA LEU A 49 5.80 -1.29 -9.16
C LEU A 49 6.72 -2.36 -9.75
N ASN A 50 6.53 -3.62 -9.37
CA ASN A 50 7.31 -4.73 -9.92
C ASN A 50 7.05 -4.93 -11.42
N SER A 51 5.82 -4.77 -11.87
CA SER A 51 5.47 -4.85 -13.30
C SER A 51 6.07 -3.68 -14.08
N ALA A 52 5.92 -2.45 -13.59
CA ALA A 52 6.45 -1.26 -14.22
C ALA A 52 7.97 -1.27 -14.28
N SER A 53 8.67 -1.71 -13.23
CA SER A 53 10.12 -1.79 -13.20
C SER A 53 10.68 -2.80 -14.20
N ARG A 54 9.99 -3.93 -14.45
CA ARG A 54 10.37 -4.90 -15.47
C ARG A 54 10.19 -4.35 -16.89
N GLU A 55 9.07 -3.68 -17.16
CA GLU A 55 8.84 -3.05 -18.45
C GLU A 55 9.83 -1.92 -18.71
N ALA A 56 10.13 -1.11 -17.69
CA ALA A 56 11.15 -0.08 -17.74
C ALA A 56 12.56 -0.65 -18.01
N ALA A 57 12.94 -1.75 -17.36
CA ALA A 57 14.22 -2.43 -17.62
C ALA A 57 14.29 -2.95 -19.05
N ARG A 58 13.18 -3.45 -19.60
CA ARG A 58 13.10 -3.82 -21.00
C ARG A 58 13.29 -2.61 -21.92
N GLY A 59 12.63 -1.50 -21.65
CA GLY A 59 12.82 -0.25 -22.40
C GLY A 59 14.27 0.24 -22.36
N SER A 60 14.88 0.23 -21.18
CA SER A 60 16.27 0.60 -20.98
C SER A 60 17.26 -0.32 -21.74
N SER A 61 16.99 -1.63 -21.81
CA SER A 61 17.82 -2.58 -22.57
C SER A 61 17.76 -2.35 -24.07
N LEU A 62 16.71 -1.69 -24.58
CA LEU A 62 16.50 -1.33 -25.98
C LEU A 62 17.03 0.09 -26.32
N THR A 63 17.93 0.64 -25.50
CA THR A 63 18.55 1.95 -25.69
C THR A 63 17.59 3.16 -25.65
N MET A 64 16.46 3.02 -24.96
CA MET A 64 15.59 4.16 -24.67
C MET A 64 16.30 5.16 -23.76
N SER A 65 16.03 6.46 -23.95
CA SER A 65 16.53 7.50 -23.04
C SER A 65 15.86 7.40 -21.66
N ASP A 66 16.54 7.86 -20.62
CA ASP A 66 16.03 7.83 -19.24
C ASP A 66 14.66 8.53 -19.09
N SER A 67 14.41 9.59 -19.86
CA SER A 67 13.13 10.27 -19.89
C SER A 67 12.01 9.41 -20.49
N GLN A 68 12.31 8.63 -21.53
CA GLN A 68 11.35 7.70 -22.14
C GLN A 68 11.06 6.53 -21.20
N VAL A 69 12.08 6.01 -20.52
CA VAL A 69 11.94 4.94 -19.51
C VAL A 69 11.10 5.43 -18.34
N THR A 70 11.32 6.65 -17.87
CA THR A 70 10.50 7.24 -16.79
C THR A 70 9.03 7.40 -17.20
N ASN A 71 8.76 7.86 -18.41
CA ASN A 71 7.40 7.95 -18.94
C ASN A 71 6.74 6.56 -19.06
N LEU A 72 7.51 5.56 -19.48
CA LEU A 72 7.04 4.17 -19.57
C LEU A 72 6.63 3.62 -18.19
N VAL A 73 7.38 3.95 -17.13
CA VAL A 73 6.99 3.60 -15.75
C VAL A 73 5.66 4.23 -15.37
N LEU A 74 5.49 5.53 -15.65
CA LEU A 74 4.25 6.24 -15.32
C LEU A 74 3.05 5.68 -16.09
N ASP A 75 3.22 5.34 -17.35
CA ASP A 75 2.17 4.76 -18.18
C ASP A 75 1.82 3.32 -17.77
N SER A 76 2.83 2.56 -17.35
CA SER A 76 2.66 1.15 -16.94
C SER A 76 2.04 1.01 -15.53
N ALA A 77 2.12 2.05 -14.71
CA ALA A 77 1.62 2.04 -13.35
C ALA A 77 0.78 3.28 -12.99
N PRO A 78 -0.29 3.59 -13.73
CA PRO A 78 -1.09 4.81 -13.52
C PRO A 78 -1.72 4.86 -12.12
N GLY A 79 -2.10 3.73 -11.56
CA GLY A 79 -2.63 3.65 -10.20
C GLY A 79 -1.61 4.03 -9.13
N VAL A 80 -0.34 3.68 -9.34
CA VAL A 80 0.77 4.04 -8.45
C VAL A 80 1.12 5.52 -8.59
N ALA A 81 1.15 6.05 -9.81
CA ALA A 81 1.36 7.47 -10.06
C ALA A 81 0.27 8.33 -9.39
N ALA A 82 -0.99 7.91 -9.45
CA ALA A 82 -2.10 8.58 -8.76
C ALA A 82 -1.97 8.53 -7.24
N LEU A 83 -1.52 7.40 -6.67
CA LEU A 83 -1.27 7.27 -5.23
C LEU A 83 -0.08 8.11 -4.77
N ALA A 84 0.99 8.17 -5.56
CA ALA A 84 2.14 9.02 -5.30
C ALA A 84 1.78 10.52 -5.37
N ALA A 85 0.84 10.91 -6.23
CA ALA A 85 0.33 12.28 -6.30
C ALA A 85 -0.52 12.68 -5.08
N LEU A 86 -1.14 11.72 -4.41
CA LEU A 86 -1.90 11.92 -3.16
C LEU A 86 -1.00 11.88 -1.92
N GLY A 87 0.18 11.30 -2.05
CA GLY A 87 1.21 11.24 -1.00
C GLY A 87 2.20 12.40 -1.09
N SER A 88 2.90 12.64 0.00
CA SER A 88 3.89 13.73 0.10
C SER A 88 5.19 13.46 -0.67
N SER A 89 5.40 12.25 -1.21
CA SER A 89 6.62 11.86 -1.90
C SER A 89 6.36 11.51 -3.37
N PRO A 90 7.10 12.11 -4.31
CA PRO A 90 7.00 11.75 -5.72
C PRO A 90 7.50 10.32 -5.96
N LEU A 91 6.97 9.70 -7.02
CA LEU A 91 7.52 8.44 -7.54
C LEU A 91 8.98 8.68 -7.94
N VAL A 92 9.90 7.90 -7.38
CA VAL A 92 11.32 7.99 -7.71
C VAL A 92 11.73 6.80 -8.56
N VAL A 93 12.30 7.09 -9.73
CA VAL A 93 12.81 6.10 -10.68
C VAL A 93 14.32 6.22 -10.74
N ASN A 94 15.03 5.17 -10.36
CA ASN A 94 16.47 5.08 -10.51
C ASN A 94 16.80 4.11 -11.65
N ILE A 95 17.49 4.61 -12.66
CA ILE A 95 17.84 3.86 -13.86
C ILE A 95 19.36 3.67 -13.89
N GLN A 96 19.79 2.44 -13.97
CA GLN A 96 21.17 2.08 -14.28
C GLN A 96 21.19 1.58 -15.71
N SER A 97 21.50 2.49 -16.64
CA SER A 97 21.49 2.23 -18.08
C SER A 97 22.65 1.32 -18.50
N CYS A 98 22.52 0.69 -19.66
CA CYS A 98 23.59 -0.10 -20.29
C CYS A 98 24.77 0.77 -20.65
N SER A 99 25.99 0.30 -20.35
CA SER A 99 27.23 0.92 -20.82
C SER A 99 27.71 0.24 -22.10
N PRO A 100 28.00 0.98 -23.19
CA PRO A 100 28.41 0.39 -24.47
C PRO A 100 29.79 -0.29 -24.43
N SER A 101 30.49 -0.23 -23.31
CA SER A 101 31.87 -0.73 -23.18
C SER A 101 31.99 -2.09 -22.50
N VAL A 102 30.90 -2.69 -22.02
CA VAL A 102 30.90 -3.94 -21.25
C VAL A 102 29.96 -4.96 -21.89
N SER A 103 30.50 -6.09 -22.36
CA SER A 103 29.68 -7.22 -22.80
C SER A 103 29.04 -7.93 -21.62
N ASN A 104 27.79 -8.36 -21.78
CA ASN A 104 26.96 -9.01 -20.73
C ASN A 104 26.59 -8.12 -19.53
N GLU A 105 26.51 -6.82 -19.72
CA GLU A 105 26.00 -5.91 -18.69
C GLU A 105 24.47 -6.07 -18.52
N THR A 106 23.97 -5.85 -17.30
CA THR A 106 22.55 -5.81 -17.00
C THR A 106 22.11 -4.40 -16.69
N THR A 107 21.07 -3.92 -17.34
CA THR A 107 20.36 -2.72 -16.88
C THR A 107 19.50 -3.05 -15.68
N THR A 108 19.47 -2.15 -14.72
CA THR A 108 18.62 -2.26 -13.52
C THR A 108 17.77 -1.00 -13.38
N VAL A 109 16.47 -1.18 -13.30
CA VAL A 109 15.55 -0.10 -12.99
C VAL A 109 14.88 -0.39 -11.66
N SER A 110 15.06 0.52 -10.72
CA SER A 110 14.36 0.48 -9.43
C SER A 110 13.39 1.65 -9.32
N VAL A 111 12.17 1.32 -8.97
CA VAL A 111 11.08 2.28 -8.80
C VAL A 111 10.61 2.19 -7.37
N HIS A 112 10.47 3.32 -6.70
CA HIS A 112 9.91 3.34 -5.35
C HIS A 112 8.85 4.43 -5.19
N ALA A 113 7.86 4.15 -4.35
CA ALA A 113 6.79 5.04 -4.00
C ALA A 113 6.51 4.96 -2.51
N ASN A 114 6.12 6.07 -1.92
CA ASN A 114 5.67 6.11 -0.55
C ASN A 114 4.18 5.74 -0.49
N PHE A 115 3.87 4.67 0.25
CA PHE A 115 2.52 4.21 0.49
C PHE A 115 2.00 4.79 1.80
N GLN A 116 0.85 5.48 1.76
CA GLN A 116 0.20 6.02 2.94
C GLN A 116 -0.97 5.14 3.39
N TRP A 117 -1.01 4.86 4.69
CA TRP A 117 -2.07 4.10 5.32
C TRP A 117 -3.34 4.96 5.50
N ILE A 118 -4.51 4.37 5.26
CA ILE A 118 -5.81 4.97 5.60
C ILE A 118 -6.17 4.63 7.04
N THR A 119 -5.76 3.44 7.49
CA THR A 119 -5.99 3.00 8.87
C THR A 119 -5.21 3.89 9.83
N PRO A 120 -5.81 4.32 10.95
CA PRO A 120 -5.12 5.11 11.96
C PRO A 120 -4.10 4.24 12.73
N ILE A 121 -2.98 3.93 12.08
CA ILE A 121 -1.89 3.08 12.64
C ILE A 121 -1.27 3.75 13.88
N GLU A 122 -1.46 5.05 14.06
CA GLU A 122 -1.08 5.76 15.30
C GLU A 122 -1.61 5.07 16.55
N LEU A 123 -2.73 4.35 16.46
CA LEU A 123 -3.24 3.52 17.54
C LEU A 123 -2.28 2.38 17.92
N VAL A 124 -1.44 1.92 17.01
CA VAL A 124 -0.43 0.88 17.29
C VAL A 124 0.65 1.41 18.21
N GLN A 125 0.99 2.70 18.12
CA GLN A 125 1.97 3.32 19.03
C GLN A 125 1.52 3.37 20.48
N ILE A 126 0.22 3.29 20.74
CA ILE A 126 -0.31 3.17 22.11
C ILE A 126 0.12 1.83 22.73
N PHE A 127 0.25 0.78 21.90
CA PHE A 127 0.62 -0.57 22.34
C PHE A 127 2.11 -0.86 22.22
N ASP A 128 2.77 -0.27 21.21
CA ASP A 128 4.21 -0.41 20.96
C ASP A 128 4.82 0.92 20.48
N PRO A 129 5.33 1.76 21.41
CA PRO A 129 5.95 3.05 21.08
C PRO A 129 7.22 2.93 20.20
N ASN A 130 7.83 1.74 20.12
CA ASN A 130 9.03 1.48 19.33
C ASN A 130 8.72 0.85 17.96
N SER A 131 7.44 0.75 17.56
CA SER A 131 7.09 0.19 16.27
C SER A 131 7.67 1.03 15.13
N THR A 132 8.43 0.38 14.25
CA THR A 132 9.05 0.99 13.04
C THR A 132 8.05 1.16 11.89
N LEU A 133 6.77 0.91 12.13
CA LEU A 133 5.69 1.07 11.13
C LEU A 133 5.42 2.54 10.79
N ILE A 134 5.92 3.46 11.62
CA ILE A 134 5.79 4.89 11.42
C ILE A 134 7.20 5.44 11.32
N ASP A 135 7.65 5.68 10.09
CA ASP A 135 8.85 6.45 9.81
C ASP A 135 8.58 7.93 10.14
N GLY A 136 9.60 8.66 10.58
CA GLY A 136 9.50 10.07 10.97
C GLY A 136 8.97 11.04 9.89
N SER A 137 8.66 10.54 8.70
CA SER A 137 8.02 11.25 7.59
C SER A 137 6.48 11.18 7.58
N GLY A 138 5.86 10.56 8.58
CA GLY A 138 4.41 10.36 8.68
C GLY A 138 3.99 8.90 8.52
N LEU A 139 2.68 8.67 8.36
CA LEU A 139 2.05 7.35 8.22
C LEU A 139 2.34 6.69 6.86
N GLY A 140 3.62 6.57 6.48
CA GLY A 140 4.01 6.04 5.18
C GLY A 140 5.03 4.89 5.29
N MET A 141 4.96 3.98 4.32
CA MET A 141 5.94 2.92 4.10
C MET A 141 6.45 3.00 2.67
N ASP A 142 7.78 2.92 2.50
CA ASP A 142 8.36 2.87 1.16
C ASP A 142 8.21 1.49 0.55
N VAL A 143 7.64 1.44 -0.64
CA VAL A 143 7.44 0.22 -1.44
C VAL A 143 8.34 0.29 -2.67
N TYR A 144 9.04 -0.80 -2.96
CA TYR A 144 10.04 -0.89 -4.01
C TYR A 144 9.65 -1.93 -5.06
N GLY A 145 9.83 -1.54 -6.33
CA GLY A 145 9.84 -2.47 -7.46
C GLY A 145 11.22 -2.50 -8.10
N ARG A 146 11.72 -3.66 -8.51
CA ARG A 146 13.01 -3.79 -9.20
C ARG A 146 12.89 -4.68 -10.43
N GLY A 147 13.34 -4.15 -11.55
CA GLY A 147 13.48 -4.87 -12.83
C GLY A 147 14.93 -4.95 -13.26
N GLN A 148 15.34 -6.07 -13.84
CA GLN A 148 16.66 -6.28 -14.43
C GLN A 148 16.52 -6.96 -15.77
N MET A 149 17.33 -6.52 -16.76
CA MET A 149 17.41 -7.10 -18.10
C MET A 149 18.86 -7.11 -18.59
N LEU A 150 19.21 -8.08 -19.42
CA LEU A 150 20.48 -8.07 -20.14
C LEU A 150 20.45 -6.98 -21.21
N CYS A 151 21.55 -6.26 -21.34
CA CYS A 151 21.73 -5.27 -22.39
C CYS A 151 21.80 -5.96 -23.75
N SER A 152 21.08 -5.44 -24.75
CA SER A 152 21.19 -5.92 -26.11
C SER A 152 22.54 -5.50 -26.69
N GLU A 153 23.33 -6.45 -27.18
CA GLU A 153 24.50 -6.13 -27.98
C GLU A 153 24.02 -5.53 -29.32
N SER A 154 24.39 -4.28 -29.55
CA SER A 154 24.12 -3.58 -30.83
C SER A 154 25.34 -3.67 -31.76
#